data_6f102eee29caa06bfe4a5c1ab0f5ed31
#
_entry.id   6f102eee29caa06bfe4a5c1ab0f5ed31
#
_cell.length_a   1.000
_cell.length_b   1.000
_cell.length_c   1.000
_cell.angle_alpha   90.00
_cell.angle_beta   90.00
_cell.angle_gamma   90.00
#
_symmetry.space_group_name_H-M   'P 1'
#
loop_
_entity.id
_entity.type
_entity.pdbx_description
1 polymer ?
#
loop_
_entity_poly.entity_id
_entity_poly.type
_entity_poly.pdbx_seq_one_letter_code
_entity_poly.pdbx_strand_id
1 'polypeptide(L)'
;LAIVDEEQRFGVAHKEKFKQMFAGVDMLTLSATPIPRTLNMAMSGIRDMSVISQPPQDRYPVQTYVMEYSEPMLVQAIQRELKRGGQVYYIHNRIDTIEFTASKLQKYLPDARILVAHGRMGEAEMSEIWRKLVEHEADILVCTTIIETGVDVPNVNTLIIENADCFGLSQLYQLRGRVGRSNRRAYAYFTFQRDKVLRDESARRLAAMREFTQFGSGFHIAIRDLEIRGAGSLLGGQQHGHMESVGYDMYLRLLGEAVAEAKREPIQKTAE
;
A
#
# COMPACT_ATOMS: atom_id res chain seq x y z
N LEU A 1 15.80 11.14 -20.56
CA LEU A 1 14.70 10.78 -19.67
C LEU A 1 15.20 9.84 -18.58
N ALA A 2 14.95 10.19 -17.31
CA ALA A 2 15.16 9.31 -16.16
C ALA A 2 13.79 8.85 -15.61
N ILE A 3 13.62 7.56 -15.35
CA ILE A 3 12.37 6.99 -14.84
C ILE A 3 12.66 6.44 -13.44
N VAL A 4 11.91 6.90 -12.45
CA VAL A 4 12.01 6.46 -11.05
C VAL A 4 10.69 5.82 -10.64
N ASP A 5 10.72 4.52 -10.38
CA ASP A 5 9.57 3.79 -9.86
C ASP A 5 9.60 3.77 -8.33
N GLU A 6 8.42 3.83 -7.71
CA GLU A 6 8.24 3.80 -6.25
C GLU A 6 9.11 4.86 -5.52
N GLU A 7 9.07 6.12 -5.99
CA GLU A 7 9.88 7.25 -5.45
C GLU A 7 9.84 7.35 -3.92
N GLN A 8 8.74 6.97 -3.29
CA GLN A 8 8.55 7.01 -1.84
C GLN A 8 9.49 6.07 -1.06
N ARG A 9 10.08 5.07 -1.71
CA ARG A 9 11.04 4.13 -1.10
C ARG A 9 12.43 4.74 -0.92
N PHE A 10 12.74 5.81 -1.66
CA PHE A 10 14.03 6.46 -1.58
C PHE A 10 14.05 7.51 -0.47
N GLY A 11 15.08 7.46 0.36
CA GLY A 11 15.35 8.50 1.36
C GLY A 11 15.72 9.85 0.73
N VAL A 12 15.65 10.91 1.51
CA VAL A 12 15.93 12.30 1.04
C VAL A 12 17.31 12.41 0.39
N ALA A 13 18.34 11.82 1.00
CA ALA A 13 19.71 11.84 0.47
C ALA A 13 19.82 11.21 -0.93
N HIS A 14 19.12 10.08 -1.18
CA HIS A 14 19.09 9.45 -2.49
C HIS A 14 18.36 10.31 -3.51
N LYS A 15 17.25 10.93 -3.14
CA LYS A 15 16.49 11.84 -4.03
C LYS A 15 17.30 13.07 -4.44
N GLU A 16 18.01 13.66 -3.51
CA GLU A 16 18.89 14.78 -3.81
C GLU A 16 20.07 14.37 -4.71
N LYS A 17 20.66 13.19 -4.47
CA LYS A 17 21.70 12.64 -5.34
C LYS A 17 21.17 12.39 -6.76
N PHE A 18 19.97 11.86 -6.93
CA PHE A 18 19.35 11.68 -8.24
C PHE A 18 19.14 13.02 -8.95
N LYS A 19 18.65 14.03 -8.27
CA LYS A 19 18.48 15.38 -8.85
C LYS A 19 19.82 15.96 -9.33
N GLN A 20 20.89 15.78 -8.55
CA GLN A 20 22.24 16.26 -8.92
C GLN A 20 22.79 15.48 -10.12
N MET A 21 22.66 14.15 -10.12
CA MET A 21 23.17 13.29 -11.21
C MET A 21 22.45 13.51 -12.53
N PHE A 22 21.15 13.83 -12.48
CA PHE A 22 20.29 14.00 -13.64
C PHE A 22 19.84 15.45 -13.84
N ALA A 23 20.67 16.42 -13.41
CA ALA A 23 20.41 17.83 -13.67
C ALA A 23 20.30 18.08 -15.18
N GLY A 24 19.17 18.66 -15.62
CA GLY A 24 18.88 18.89 -17.04
C GLY A 24 18.32 17.68 -17.81
N VAL A 25 17.97 16.59 -17.14
CA VAL A 25 17.28 15.42 -17.74
C VAL A 25 15.83 15.40 -17.28
N ASP A 26 14.91 15.18 -18.23
CA ASP A 26 13.49 14.99 -17.90
C ASP A 26 13.33 13.81 -16.96
N MET A 27 12.55 13.97 -15.89
CA MET A 27 12.31 12.94 -14.90
C MET A 27 10.82 12.54 -14.87
N LEU A 28 10.57 11.25 -15.02
CA LEU A 28 9.27 10.63 -14.81
C LEU A 28 9.30 9.81 -13.52
N THR A 29 8.43 10.11 -12.58
CA THR A 29 8.27 9.32 -11.36
C THR A 29 6.96 8.58 -11.37
N LEU A 30 7.00 7.30 -11.02
CA LEU A 30 5.83 6.43 -10.94
C LEU A 30 5.56 6.07 -9.48
N SER A 31 4.30 6.02 -9.09
CA SER A 31 3.88 5.57 -7.77
C SER A 31 2.45 5.06 -7.79
N ALA A 32 2.19 3.96 -7.08
CA ALA A 32 0.83 3.49 -6.85
C ALA A 32 0.09 4.36 -5.82
N THR A 33 0.84 4.94 -4.88
CA THR A 33 0.35 5.82 -3.81
C THR A 33 1.31 6.99 -3.66
N PRO A 34 1.04 8.14 -4.32
CA PRO A 34 1.93 9.29 -4.22
C PRO A 34 2.08 9.74 -2.77
N ILE A 35 3.31 10.07 -2.38
CA ILE A 35 3.55 10.64 -1.05
C ILE A 35 2.86 11.99 -0.92
N PRO A 36 2.39 12.35 0.28
CA PRO A 36 1.65 13.58 0.51
C PRO A 36 2.34 14.84 -0.05
N ARG A 37 3.67 14.95 0.10
CA ARG A 37 4.43 16.06 -0.44
C ARG A 37 4.39 16.13 -1.97
N THR A 38 4.60 15.01 -2.65
CA THR A 38 4.55 14.94 -4.12
C THR A 38 3.15 15.24 -4.63
N LEU A 39 2.13 14.73 -3.93
CA LEU A 39 0.72 15.00 -4.22
C LEU A 39 0.42 16.50 -4.10
N ASN A 40 0.83 17.16 -3.02
CA ASN A 40 0.66 18.59 -2.83
C ASN A 40 1.35 19.41 -3.93
N MET A 41 2.58 19.05 -4.29
CA MET A 41 3.30 19.73 -5.37
C MET A 41 2.61 19.59 -6.73
N ALA A 42 1.98 18.45 -6.98
CA ALA A 42 1.20 18.22 -8.20
C ALA A 42 -0.11 19.02 -8.19
N MET A 43 -0.85 18.99 -7.09
CA MET A 43 -2.12 19.71 -6.96
C MET A 43 -1.96 21.23 -6.97
N SER A 44 -0.80 21.74 -6.52
CA SER A 44 -0.48 23.17 -6.57
C SER A 44 0.12 23.63 -7.92
N GLY A 45 0.17 22.75 -8.94
CA GLY A 45 0.73 23.09 -10.25
C GLY A 45 2.25 23.28 -10.28
N ILE A 46 2.96 22.89 -9.21
CA ILE A 46 4.43 22.92 -9.18
C ILE A 46 5.01 21.74 -9.98
N ARG A 47 4.24 20.65 -10.13
CA ARG A 47 4.64 19.44 -10.83
C ARG A 47 3.47 18.89 -11.64
N ASP A 48 3.73 18.53 -12.89
CA ASP A 48 2.74 17.85 -13.71
C ASP A 48 2.43 16.46 -13.16
N MET A 49 1.17 16.05 -13.24
CA MET A 49 0.71 14.75 -12.79
C MET A 49 -0.30 14.16 -13.75
N SER A 50 -0.13 12.89 -14.07
CA SER A 50 -1.11 12.09 -14.80
C SER A 50 -1.56 10.90 -13.94
N VAL A 51 -2.84 10.59 -13.97
CA VAL A 51 -3.43 9.47 -13.23
C VAL A 51 -3.87 8.38 -14.21
N ILE A 52 -3.35 7.17 -14.03
CA ILE A 52 -3.79 5.99 -14.77
C ILE A 52 -4.97 5.40 -14.01
N SER A 53 -6.19 5.62 -14.52
CA SER A 53 -7.44 5.19 -13.88
C SER A 53 -7.99 3.87 -14.42
N GLN A 54 -7.59 3.48 -15.63
CA GLN A 54 -8.07 2.25 -16.26
C GLN A 54 -7.19 1.06 -15.87
N PRO A 55 -7.78 -0.02 -15.35
CA PRO A 55 -7.04 -1.25 -15.07
C PRO A 55 -6.64 -1.95 -16.38
N PRO A 56 -5.63 -2.83 -16.34
CA PRO A 56 -5.42 -3.80 -17.41
C PRO A 56 -6.67 -4.65 -17.65
N GLN A 57 -6.86 -5.09 -18.87
CA GLN A 57 -7.96 -6.01 -19.23
C GLN A 57 -7.89 -7.29 -18.38
N ASP A 58 -9.06 -7.87 -18.09
CA ASP A 58 -9.21 -9.14 -17.35
C ASP A 58 -8.77 -9.14 -15.87
N ARG A 59 -8.78 -7.99 -15.19
CA ARG A 59 -8.57 -7.92 -13.75
C ARG A 59 -9.85 -7.59 -12.99
N TYR A 60 -10.09 -8.33 -11.91
CA TYR A 60 -11.19 -8.08 -10.98
C TYR A 60 -10.71 -7.29 -9.76
N PRO A 61 -11.52 -6.37 -9.22
CA PRO A 61 -11.23 -5.71 -7.95
C PRO A 61 -11.04 -6.75 -6.84
N VAL A 62 -10.07 -6.51 -5.95
CA VAL A 62 -9.81 -7.38 -4.81
C VAL A 62 -10.94 -7.23 -3.79
N GLN A 63 -11.63 -8.32 -3.48
CA GLN A 63 -12.65 -8.35 -2.43
C GLN A 63 -11.99 -8.16 -1.08
N THR A 64 -12.27 -7.05 -0.43
CA THR A 64 -11.57 -6.64 0.80
C THR A 64 -12.50 -6.79 2.01
N TYR A 65 -12.05 -7.54 3.01
CA TYR A 65 -12.72 -7.75 4.28
C TYR A 65 -11.90 -7.13 5.40
N VAL A 66 -12.56 -6.35 6.25
CA VAL A 66 -12.00 -5.82 7.49
C VAL A 66 -12.76 -6.43 8.64
N MET A 67 -12.10 -7.17 9.51
CA MET A 67 -12.76 -8.00 10.53
C MET A 67 -11.87 -8.25 11.75
N GLU A 68 -12.48 -8.62 12.85
CA GLU A 68 -11.74 -9.16 13.97
C GLU A 68 -11.05 -10.48 13.60
N TYR A 69 -9.88 -10.71 14.20
CA TYR A 69 -9.15 -11.96 13.98
C TYR A 69 -9.99 -13.18 14.38
N SER A 70 -10.21 -14.04 13.43
CA SER A 70 -10.91 -15.30 13.62
C SER A 70 -10.17 -16.42 12.90
N GLU A 71 -9.47 -17.24 13.67
CA GLU A 71 -8.68 -18.33 13.11
C GLU A 71 -9.51 -19.31 12.26
N PRO A 72 -10.71 -19.75 12.71
CA PRO A 72 -11.52 -20.64 11.87
C PRO A 72 -11.90 -20.03 10.52
N MET A 73 -12.23 -18.73 10.49
CA MET A 73 -12.57 -18.05 9.24
C MET A 73 -11.35 -17.90 8.32
N LEU A 74 -10.18 -17.59 8.86
CA LEU A 74 -8.96 -17.47 8.08
C LEU A 74 -8.50 -18.81 7.53
N VAL A 75 -8.54 -19.88 8.32
CA VAL A 75 -8.27 -21.25 7.87
C VAL A 75 -9.24 -21.65 6.76
N GLN A 76 -10.52 -21.33 6.88
CA GLN A 76 -11.51 -21.61 5.83
C GLN A 76 -11.21 -20.82 4.55
N ALA A 77 -10.80 -19.54 4.68
CA ALA A 77 -10.42 -18.72 3.53
C ALA A 77 -9.20 -19.31 2.80
N ILE A 78 -8.19 -19.75 3.55
CA ILE A 78 -7.00 -20.42 3.00
C ILE A 78 -7.43 -21.73 2.29
N GLN A 79 -8.19 -22.57 2.93
CA GLN A 79 -8.66 -23.84 2.33
C GLN A 79 -9.42 -23.62 1.01
N ARG A 80 -10.26 -22.59 0.94
CA ARG A 80 -10.96 -22.21 -0.31
C ARG A 80 -9.98 -21.83 -1.42
N GLU A 81 -8.93 -21.09 -1.08
CA GLU A 81 -7.91 -20.71 -2.04
C GLU A 81 -7.14 -21.92 -2.54
N LEU A 82 -6.66 -22.78 -1.63
CA LEU A 82 -5.92 -23.98 -1.97
C LEU A 82 -6.74 -24.96 -2.82
N LYS A 83 -8.03 -25.13 -2.50
CA LYS A 83 -8.95 -25.99 -3.28
C LYS A 83 -9.12 -25.58 -4.73
N ARG A 84 -9.00 -24.28 -5.03
CA ARG A 84 -9.05 -23.77 -6.40
C ARG A 84 -7.68 -23.69 -7.07
N GLY A 85 -6.62 -24.23 -6.42
CA GLY A 85 -5.26 -24.26 -6.92
C GLY A 85 -4.56 -22.91 -6.86
N GLY A 86 -5.02 -21.97 -6.02
CA GLY A 86 -4.35 -20.70 -5.77
C GLY A 86 -3.38 -20.77 -4.61
N GLN A 87 -2.69 -19.66 -4.38
CA GLN A 87 -1.70 -19.52 -3.30
C GLN A 87 -2.09 -18.35 -2.39
N VAL A 88 -1.49 -18.30 -1.20
CA VAL A 88 -1.84 -17.36 -0.13
C VAL A 88 -0.62 -16.62 0.37
N TYR A 89 -0.72 -15.29 0.48
CA TYR A 89 0.14 -14.47 1.33
C TYR A 89 -0.49 -14.32 2.71
N TYR A 90 0.26 -14.68 3.74
CA TYR A 90 -0.12 -14.49 5.14
C TYR A 90 0.88 -13.56 5.82
N ILE A 91 0.47 -12.32 6.07
CA ILE A 91 1.33 -11.29 6.66
C ILE A 91 1.25 -11.33 8.18
N HIS A 92 2.37 -11.71 8.78
CA HIS A 92 2.62 -11.67 10.21
C HIS A 92 3.85 -10.81 10.49
N ASN A 93 3.65 -9.55 10.87
CA ASN A 93 4.73 -8.56 10.94
C ASN A 93 5.53 -8.61 12.24
N ARG A 94 5.83 -9.81 12.73
CA ARG A 94 6.66 -10.04 13.94
C ARG A 94 7.58 -11.24 13.71
N ILE A 95 8.86 -10.95 13.46
CA ILE A 95 9.86 -11.98 13.16
C ILE A 95 9.97 -13.02 14.28
N ASP A 96 9.92 -12.57 15.54
CA ASP A 96 10.11 -13.43 16.71
C ASP A 96 9.01 -14.50 16.89
N THR A 97 7.84 -14.30 16.27
CA THR A 97 6.70 -15.23 16.39
C THR A 97 6.23 -15.79 15.05
N ILE A 98 6.92 -15.49 13.94
CA ILE A 98 6.51 -15.90 12.60
C ILE A 98 6.54 -17.41 12.42
N GLU A 99 7.56 -18.09 12.94
CA GLU A 99 7.68 -19.55 12.90
C GLU A 99 6.59 -20.24 13.71
N PHE A 100 6.22 -19.64 14.86
CA PHE A 100 5.10 -20.14 15.66
C PHE A 100 3.79 -20.03 14.88
N THR A 101 3.56 -18.92 14.19
CA THR A 101 2.38 -18.71 13.35
C THR A 101 2.33 -19.72 12.20
N ALA A 102 3.44 -19.95 11.52
CA ALA A 102 3.53 -20.95 10.46
C ALA A 102 3.27 -22.37 10.98
N SER A 103 3.87 -22.74 12.11
CA SER A 103 3.65 -24.04 12.77
C SER A 103 2.19 -24.23 13.22
N LYS A 104 1.54 -23.17 13.66
CA LYS A 104 0.14 -23.16 14.03
C LYS A 104 -0.76 -23.40 12.81
N LEU A 105 -0.50 -22.71 11.71
CA LEU A 105 -1.22 -22.92 10.44
C LEU A 105 -1.01 -24.34 9.92
N GLN A 106 0.20 -24.90 10.02
CA GLN A 106 0.49 -26.26 9.59
C GLN A 106 -0.35 -27.32 10.32
N LYS A 107 -0.70 -27.07 11.60
CA LYS A 107 -1.59 -27.98 12.35
C LYS A 107 -3.01 -28.03 11.79
N TYR A 108 -3.52 -26.90 11.29
CA TYR A 108 -4.86 -26.82 10.69
C TYR A 108 -4.86 -27.19 9.22
N LEU A 109 -3.72 -27.14 8.57
CA LEU A 109 -3.53 -27.36 7.13
C LEU A 109 -2.35 -28.32 6.92
N PRO A 110 -2.48 -29.60 7.34
CA PRO A 110 -1.35 -30.53 7.36
C PRO A 110 -0.76 -30.81 5.97
N ASP A 111 -1.59 -30.75 4.93
CA ASP A 111 -1.17 -31.01 3.55
C ASP A 111 -0.63 -29.78 2.83
N ALA A 112 -0.72 -28.59 3.43
CA ALA A 112 -0.25 -27.36 2.81
C ALA A 112 1.27 -27.20 2.93
N ARG A 113 1.91 -26.78 1.85
CA ARG A 113 3.33 -26.46 1.79
C ARG A 113 3.52 -25.01 2.21
N ILE A 114 3.93 -24.81 3.46
CA ILE A 114 4.09 -23.47 4.05
C ILE A 114 5.56 -23.06 4.03
N LEU A 115 5.84 -21.88 3.48
CA LEU A 115 7.14 -21.21 3.57
C LEU A 115 7.06 -20.03 4.51
N VAL A 116 8.18 -19.72 5.15
CA VAL A 116 8.35 -18.53 5.99
C VAL A 116 9.38 -17.61 5.35
N ALA A 117 9.13 -16.29 5.38
CA ALA A 117 10.08 -15.33 4.86
C ALA A 117 10.05 -13.99 5.64
N HIS A 118 11.22 -13.45 5.95
CA HIS A 118 11.35 -12.19 6.68
C HIS A 118 12.65 -11.46 6.34
N GLY A 119 12.71 -10.17 6.63
CA GLY A 119 13.81 -9.29 6.26
C GLY A 119 15.18 -9.56 6.91
N ARG A 120 15.31 -10.54 7.82
CA ARG A 120 16.60 -10.98 8.38
C ARG A 120 17.24 -12.14 7.61
N MET A 121 16.52 -12.72 6.66
CA MET A 121 17.04 -13.80 5.81
C MET A 121 18.04 -13.27 4.80
N GLY A 122 18.98 -14.13 4.42
CA GLY A 122 19.97 -13.83 3.39
C GLY A 122 19.35 -13.76 1.99
N GLU A 123 20.02 -13.07 1.07
CA GLU A 123 19.55 -12.87 -0.30
C GLU A 123 19.35 -14.19 -1.06
N ALA A 124 20.28 -15.15 -0.90
CA ALA A 124 20.18 -16.46 -1.55
C ALA A 124 18.97 -17.27 -1.04
N GLU A 125 18.71 -17.24 0.27
CA GLU A 125 17.57 -17.91 0.89
C GLU A 125 16.26 -17.27 0.42
N MET A 126 16.21 -15.95 0.38
CA MET A 126 15.06 -15.21 -0.10
C MET A 126 14.77 -15.51 -1.57
N SER A 127 15.79 -15.55 -2.42
CA SER A 127 15.66 -15.90 -3.83
C SER A 127 15.08 -17.30 -4.03
N GLU A 128 15.51 -18.26 -3.22
CA GLU A 128 15.00 -19.63 -3.28
C GLU A 128 13.53 -19.73 -2.83
N ILE A 129 13.13 -18.96 -1.82
CA ILE A 129 11.72 -18.87 -1.37
C ILE A 129 10.84 -18.32 -2.50
N TRP A 130 11.28 -17.26 -3.18
CA TRP A 130 10.55 -16.69 -4.31
C TRP A 130 10.46 -17.67 -5.48
N ARG A 131 11.55 -18.36 -5.81
CA ARG A 131 11.55 -19.40 -6.85
C ARG A 131 10.49 -20.46 -6.56
N LYS A 132 10.50 -21.04 -5.35
CA LYS A 132 9.55 -22.07 -4.94
C LYS A 132 8.09 -21.58 -5.01
N LEU A 133 7.86 -20.34 -4.64
CA LEU A 133 6.51 -19.78 -4.71
C LEU A 133 6.03 -19.59 -6.16
N VAL A 134 6.89 -19.06 -7.03
CA VAL A 134 6.60 -18.86 -8.46
C VAL A 134 6.39 -20.21 -9.17
N GLU A 135 7.19 -21.22 -8.84
CA GLU A 135 7.10 -22.57 -9.43
C GLU A 135 6.02 -23.45 -8.80
N HIS A 136 5.14 -22.87 -7.95
CA HIS A 136 4.08 -23.61 -7.26
C HIS A 136 4.57 -24.75 -6.35
N GLU A 137 5.76 -24.67 -5.85
CA GLU A 137 6.31 -25.62 -4.84
C GLU A 137 5.86 -25.24 -3.42
N ALA A 138 5.19 -24.11 -3.24
CA ALA A 138 4.60 -23.64 -1.98
C ALA A 138 3.16 -23.19 -2.18
N ASP A 139 2.34 -23.38 -1.15
CA ASP A 139 0.92 -23.02 -1.14
C ASP A 139 0.67 -21.74 -0.34
N ILE A 140 1.42 -21.54 0.73
CA ILE A 140 1.28 -20.41 1.64
C ILE A 140 2.65 -19.82 1.91
N LEU A 141 2.78 -18.51 1.77
CA LEU A 141 3.93 -17.75 2.26
C LEU A 141 3.53 -16.97 3.50
N VAL A 142 4.02 -17.37 4.67
CA VAL A 142 3.91 -16.60 5.91
C VAL A 142 5.10 -15.65 5.95
N CYS A 143 4.86 -14.35 5.92
CA CYS A 143 5.95 -13.40 5.80
C CYS A 143 5.69 -12.07 6.52
N THR A 144 6.74 -11.30 6.69
CA THR A 144 6.65 -9.88 7.05
C THR A 144 6.29 -9.05 5.81
N THR A 145 6.44 -7.73 5.86
CA THR A 145 6.13 -6.82 4.74
C THR A 145 7.05 -6.94 3.52
N ILE A 146 7.89 -7.97 3.47
CA ILE A 146 8.84 -8.19 2.36
C ILE A 146 8.20 -8.31 0.98
N ILE A 147 6.92 -8.71 0.90
CA ILE A 147 6.21 -8.79 -0.39
C ILE A 147 6.02 -7.42 -1.08
N GLU A 148 6.29 -6.33 -0.37
CA GLU A 148 6.34 -4.99 -0.96
C GLU A 148 7.48 -4.85 -2.00
N THR A 149 8.49 -5.74 -1.97
CA THR A 149 9.67 -5.69 -2.85
C THR A 149 9.37 -5.86 -4.34
N GLY A 150 8.17 -6.28 -4.71
CA GLY A 150 7.72 -6.20 -6.10
C GLY A 150 7.79 -7.50 -6.89
N VAL A 151 8.16 -8.63 -6.28
CA VAL A 151 8.07 -9.93 -6.96
C VAL A 151 6.63 -10.19 -7.39
N ASP A 152 6.46 -10.54 -8.65
CA ASP A 152 5.15 -10.85 -9.22
C ASP A 152 4.87 -12.35 -9.15
N VAL A 153 3.83 -12.71 -8.39
CA VAL A 153 3.34 -14.09 -8.27
C VAL A 153 1.86 -14.12 -8.62
N PRO A 154 1.52 -14.30 -9.91
CA PRO A 154 0.13 -14.16 -10.39
C PRO A 154 -0.87 -15.13 -9.75
N ASN A 155 -0.42 -16.28 -9.25
CA ASN A 155 -1.28 -17.29 -8.65
C ASN A 155 -1.63 -17.02 -7.18
N VAL A 156 -1.01 -16.02 -6.53
CA VAL A 156 -1.41 -15.60 -5.19
C VAL A 156 -2.63 -14.71 -5.29
N ASN A 157 -3.80 -15.25 -4.91
CA ASN A 157 -5.08 -14.55 -5.00
C ASN A 157 -5.76 -14.35 -3.64
N THR A 158 -5.14 -14.77 -2.55
CA THR A 158 -5.62 -14.49 -1.19
C THR A 158 -4.50 -13.85 -0.37
N LEU A 159 -4.81 -12.72 0.26
CA LEU A 159 -3.96 -11.98 1.18
C LEU A 159 -4.61 -11.94 2.56
N ILE A 160 -3.86 -12.30 3.58
CA ILE A 160 -4.28 -12.16 4.98
C ILE A 160 -3.26 -11.27 5.67
N ILE A 161 -3.72 -10.26 6.40
CA ILE A 161 -2.88 -9.36 7.19
C ILE A 161 -3.36 -9.39 8.64
N GLU A 162 -2.51 -9.90 9.53
CA GLU A 162 -2.74 -9.80 10.96
C GLU A 162 -2.41 -8.40 11.49
N ASN A 163 -3.17 -7.93 12.47
CA ASN A 163 -3.00 -6.62 13.09
C ASN A 163 -2.90 -5.49 12.05
N ALA A 164 -3.79 -5.50 11.05
CA ALA A 164 -3.81 -4.53 9.97
C ALA A 164 -3.98 -3.08 10.47
N ASP A 165 -4.53 -2.87 11.65
CA ASP A 165 -4.65 -1.58 12.34
C ASP A 165 -3.30 -0.93 12.69
N CYS A 166 -2.22 -1.72 12.70
CA CYS A 166 -0.84 -1.24 12.92
C CYS A 166 -0.15 -0.74 11.65
N PHE A 167 -0.77 -0.92 10.47
CA PHE A 167 -0.20 -0.53 9.20
C PHE A 167 -0.67 0.84 8.73
N GLY A 168 0.16 1.52 7.94
CA GLY A 168 -0.23 2.74 7.24
C GLY A 168 -1.20 2.45 6.09
N LEU A 169 -2.05 3.42 5.73
CA LEU A 169 -3.05 3.25 4.67
C LEU A 169 -2.40 2.95 3.31
N SER A 170 -1.38 3.70 2.93
CA SER A 170 -0.63 3.48 1.69
C SER A 170 0.03 2.09 1.66
N GLN A 171 0.53 1.62 2.81
CA GLN A 171 1.13 0.29 2.92
C GLN A 171 0.10 -0.82 2.73
N LEU A 172 -1.06 -0.72 3.38
CA LEU A 172 -2.17 -1.67 3.18
C LEU A 172 -2.61 -1.72 1.72
N TYR A 173 -2.68 -0.56 1.06
CA TYR A 173 -3.03 -0.48 -0.35
C TYR A 173 -2.00 -1.17 -1.24
N GLN A 174 -0.70 -0.95 -1.02
CA GLN A 174 0.38 -1.61 -1.75
C GLN A 174 0.38 -3.12 -1.53
N LEU A 175 0.20 -3.58 -0.28
CA LEU A 175 0.09 -5.01 0.03
C LEU A 175 -1.11 -5.64 -0.66
N ARG A 176 -2.29 -4.98 -0.64
CA ARG A 176 -3.47 -5.45 -1.37
C ARG A 176 -3.21 -5.56 -2.87
N GLY A 177 -2.44 -4.65 -3.44
CA GLY A 177 -2.04 -4.67 -4.85
C GLY A 177 -1.10 -5.82 -5.25
N ARG A 178 -0.64 -6.62 -4.29
CA ARG A 178 0.19 -7.82 -4.55
C ARG A 178 -0.63 -9.06 -4.91
N VAL A 179 -1.94 -9.03 -4.74
CA VAL A 179 -2.86 -10.10 -5.14
C VAL A 179 -3.81 -9.63 -6.24
N GLY A 180 -4.47 -10.57 -6.91
CA GLY A 180 -5.37 -10.24 -8.02
C GLY A 180 -4.66 -9.81 -9.29
N ARG A 181 -3.50 -10.39 -9.58
CA ARG A 181 -2.71 -10.15 -10.78
C ARG A 181 -2.97 -11.15 -11.89
N SER A 182 -4.05 -11.91 -11.76
CA SER A 182 -4.55 -12.87 -12.74
C SER A 182 -6.04 -12.60 -13.03
N ASN A 183 -6.63 -13.39 -13.93
CA ASN A 183 -8.05 -13.38 -14.24
C ASN A 183 -8.94 -14.05 -13.17
N ARG A 184 -8.37 -14.38 -11.99
CA ARG A 184 -9.09 -14.97 -10.86
C ARG A 184 -9.51 -13.91 -9.86
N ARG A 185 -10.66 -14.11 -9.22
CA ARG A 185 -11.06 -13.24 -8.09
C ARG A 185 -10.08 -13.38 -6.94
N ALA A 186 -9.63 -12.26 -6.44
CA ALA A 186 -8.74 -12.18 -5.30
C ALA A 186 -9.46 -11.65 -4.05
N TYR A 187 -8.93 -12.03 -2.89
CA TYR A 187 -9.47 -11.71 -1.59
C TYR A 187 -8.39 -11.14 -0.68
N ALA A 188 -8.72 -10.12 0.09
CA ALA A 188 -7.85 -9.55 1.10
C ALA A 188 -8.59 -9.50 2.44
N TYR A 189 -8.00 -10.08 3.47
CA TYR A 189 -8.52 -10.11 4.83
C TYR A 189 -7.61 -9.27 5.71
N PHE A 190 -8.10 -8.11 6.12
CA PHE A 190 -7.43 -7.22 7.05
C PHE A 190 -8.00 -7.45 8.44
N THR A 191 -7.19 -8.06 9.32
CA THR A 191 -7.67 -8.44 10.64
C THR A 191 -7.04 -7.59 11.73
N PHE A 192 -7.78 -7.38 12.80
CA PHE A 192 -7.33 -6.74 14.03
C PHE A 192 -7.69 -7.64 15.22
N GLN A 193 -7.03 -7.42 16.36
CA GLN A 193 -7.24 -8.26 17.54
C GLN A 193 -8.71 -8.20 17.98
N ARG A 194 -9.24 -9.34 18.38
CA ARG A 194 -10.57 -9.46 18.95
C ARG A 194 -10.71 -8.59 20.19
N ASP A 195 -11.87 -8.00 20.36
CA ASP A 195 -12.21 -7.11 21.49
C ASP A 195 -11.30 -5.87 21.63
N LYS A 196 -10.49 -5.55 20.61
CA LYS A 196 -9.66 -4.36 20.59
C LYS A 196 -10.45 -3.13 20.17
N VAL A 197 -10.48 -2.12 21.03
CA VAL A 197 -10.94 -0.78 20.65
C VAL A 197 -9.89 -0.16 19.74
N LEU A 198 -10.26 0.06 18.48
CA LEU A 198 -9.39 0.70 17.51
C LEU A 198 -9.29 2.19 17.79
N ARG A 199 -8.08 2.75 17.61
CA ARG A 199 -7.90 4.21 17.60
C ARG A 199 -8.61 4.78 16.38
N ASP A 200 -9.12 6.01 16.46
CA ASP A 200 -9.85 6.68 15.37
C ASP A 200 -9.09 6.64 14.04
N GLU A 201 -7.80 6.95 14.05
CA GLU A 201 -6.98 6.90 12.84
C GLU A 201 -6.91 5.49 12.22
N SER A 202 -6.75 4.45 13.06
CA SER A 202 -6.70 3.06 12.60
C SER A 202 -8.05 2.63 12.02
N ALA A 203 -9.14 3.01 12.69
CA ALA A 203 -10.50 2.74 12.22
C ALA A 203 -10.77 3.41 10.87
N ARG A 204 -10.39 4.69 10.71
CA ARG A 204 -10.52 5.44 9.44
C ARG A 204 -9.69 4.82 8.31
N ARG A 205 -8.44 4.38 8.60
CA ARG A 205 -7.60 3.69 7.60
C ARG A 205 -8.22 2.38 7.12
N LEU A 206 -8.70 1.56 8.04
CA LEU A 206 -9.35 0.29 7.72
C LEU A 206 -10.68 0.50 6.98
N ALA A 207 -11.46 1.51 7.36
CA ALA A 207 -12.67 1.91 6.66
C ALA A 207 -12.37 2.33 5.21
N ALA A 208 -11.32 3.12 4.98
CA ALA A 208 -10.88 3.52 3.66
C ALA A 208 -10.50 2.30 2.79
N MET A 209 -9.82 1.30 3.36
CA MET A 209 -9.48 0.07 2.63
C MET A 209 -10.71 -0.73 2.19
N ARG A 210 -11.81 -0.65 2.94
CA ARG A 210 -13.08 -1.28 2.58
C ARG A 210 -13.85 -0.47 1.54
N GLU A 211 -13.75 0.86 1.60
CA GLU A 211 -14.41 1.80 0.69
C GLU A 211 -13.76 1.82 -0.70
N PHE A 212 -12.45 1.98 -0.75
CA PHE A 212 -11.68 2.12 -2.00
C PHE A 212 -11.24 0.77 -2.54
N THR A 213 -12.18 0.01 -3.11
CA THR A 213 -11.91 -1.32 -3.69
C THR A 213 -11.65 -1.30 -5.18
N GLN A 214 -12.04 -0.23 -5.88
CA GLN A 214 -11.90 -0.12 -7.33
C GLN A 214 -10.45 0.11 -7.76
N PHE A 215 -10.15 -0.26 -9.00
CA PHE A 215 -8.88 0.07 -9.63
C PHE A 215 -8.69 1.59 -9.74
N GLY A 216 -7.42 2.03 -9.73
CA GLY A 216 -7.10 3.46 -9.81
C GLY A 216 -7.33 4.25 -8.51
N SER A 217 -7.77 3.60 -7.44
CA SER A 217 -8.04 4.27 -6.16
C SER A 217 -6.79 4.82 -5.43
N GLY A 218 -5.58 4.58 -5.97
CA GLY A 218 -4.33 5.01 -5.33
C GLY A 218 -4.26 6.50 -5.02
N PHE A 219 -4.79 7.32 -5.93
CA PHE A 219 -4.89 8.76 -5.72
C PHE A 219 -5.83 9.11 -4.54
N HIS A 220 -7.02 8.51 -4.50
CA HIS A 220 -7.98 8.71 -3.41
C HIS A 220 -7.45 8.19 -2.06
N ILE A 221 -6.72 7.08 -2.08
CA ILE A 221 -6.01 6.55 -0.91
C ILE A 221 -4.97 7.54 -0.41
N ALA A 222 -4.20 8.17 -1.30
CA ALA A 222 -3.21 9.16 -0.92
C ALA A 222 -3.84 10.42 -0.30
N ILE A 223 -4.93 10.89 -0.85
CA ILE A 223 -5.72 12.01 -0.26
C ILE A 223 -6.27 11.60 1.11
N ARG A 224 -6.89 10.44 1.21
CA ARG A 224 -7.45 9.95 2.47
C ARG A 224 -6.37 9.76 3.55
N ASP A 225 -5.18 9.27 3.18
CA ASP A 225 -4.04 9.14 4.11
C ASP A 225 -3.58 10.51 4.62
N LEU A 226 -3.61 11.52 3.75
CA LEU A 226 -3.32 12.91 4.11
C LEU A 226 -4.34 13.47 5.11
N GLU A 227 -5.62 13.29 4.84
CA GLU A 227 -6.73 13.72 5.72
C GLU A 227 -6.64 13.07 7.11
N ILE A 228 -6.36 11.75 7.16
CA ILE A 228 -6.26 11.00 8.42
C ILE A 228 -5.06 11.44 9.25
N ARG A 229 -3.91 11.70 8.62
CA ARG A 229 -2.69 12.15 9.32
C ARG A 229 -2.77 13.59 9.79
N GLY A 230 -3.73 14.35 9.28
CA GLY A 230 -3.75 15.80 9.44
C GLY A 230 -2.66 16.47 8.61
N ALA A 231 -2.99 17.53 7.94
CA ALA A 231 -2.07 18.21 7.03
C ALA A 231 -0.92 18.94 7.73
N GLY A 232 -0.93 19.07 9.05
CA GLY A 232 0.12 19.70 9.86
C GLY A 232 1.49 18.99 9.83
N SER A 233 1.52 17.70 9.46
CA SER A 233 2.75 16.91 9.37
C SER A 233 3.59 17.18 8.10
N LEU A 234 3.07 17.90 7.12
CA LEU A 234 3.71 18.06 5.81
C LEU A 234 4.73 19.19 5.71
N LEU A 235 4.66 20.19 6.58
CA LEU A 235 5.45 21.40 6.48
C LEU A 235 6.43 21.64 7.65
N GLY A 236 6.60 20.62 8.53
CA GLY A 236 7.51 20.71 9.68
C GLY A 236 6.84 21.30 10.94
N GLY A 237 7.44 21.05 12.10
CA GLY A 237 6.86 21.18 13.44
C GLY A 237 6.37 22.56 13.92
N GLN A 238 6.14 23.53 13.05
CA GLN A 238 5.68 24.87 13.44
C GLN A 238 4.30 25.28 12.90
N GLN A 239 3.63 24.44 12.10
CA GLN A 239 2.32 24.78 11.50
C GLN A 239 1.17 23.85 11.92
N HIS A 240 1.22 23.34 13.14
CA HIS A 240 0.10 22.62 13.73
C HIS A 240 -1.08 23.57 13.95
N GLY A 241 -2.15 23.42 13.22
CA GLY A 241 -3.42 24.09 13.49
C GLY A 241 -4.12 24.79 12.33
N HIS A 242 -3.44 25.25 11.30
CA HIS A 242 -4.10 26.04 10.25
C HIS A 242 -4.89 25.21 9.23
N MET A 243 -4.49 23.97 8.97
CA MET A 243 -5.19 23.12 8.00
C MET A 243 -6.44 22.43 8.57
N GLU A 244 -6.48 22.13 9.86
CA GLU A 244 -7.71 21.62 10.50
C GLU A 244 -8.80 22.69 10.56
N SER A 245 -8.42 23.96 10.67
CA SER A 245 -9.39 25.06 10.76
C SER A 245 -9.91 25.56 9.41
N VAL A 246 -9.16 25.36 8.33
CA VAL A 246 -9.48 25.95 7.01
C VAL A 246 -9.98 24.91 6.01
N GLY A 247 -9.70 23.62 6.26
CA GLY A 247 -10.00 22.53 5.33
C GLY A 247 -8.97 22.39 4.21
N TYR A 248 -8.84 21.17 3.68
CA TYR A 248 -7.84 20.83 2.70
C TYR A 248 -8.01 21.55 1.36
N ASP A 249 -9.25 21.69 0.89
CA ASP A 249 -9.56 22.37 -0.38
C ASP A 249 -9.19 23.86 -0.35
N MET A 250 -9.45 24.52 0.76
CA MET A 250 -9.08 25.94 0.93
C MET A 250 -7.56 26.10 1.01
N TYR A 251 -6.85 25.19 1.67
CA TYR A 251 -5.39 25.19 1.70
C TYR A 251 -4.80 25.05 0.30
N LEU A 252 -5.30 24.10 -0.50
CA LEU A 252 -4.86 23.92 -1.88
C LEU A 252 -5.11 25.14 -2.74
N ARG A 253 -6.26 25.78 -2.57
CA ARG A 253 -6.58 27.02 -3.28
C ARG A 253 -5.61 28.14 -2.95
N LEU A 254 -5.37 28.38 -1.66
CA LEU A 254 -4.42 29.40 -1.21
C LEU A 254 -2.97 29.12 -1.67
N LEU A 255 -2.57 27.86 -1.66
CA LEU A 255 -1.27 27.44 -2.15
C LEU A 255 -1.15 27.63 -3.66
N GLY A 256 -2.18 27.29 -4.43
CA GLY A 256 -2.26 27.52 -5.87
C GLY A 256 -2.20 29.01 -6.23
N GLU A 257 -2.94 29.84 -5.50
CA GLU A 257 -2.90 31.31 -5.65
C GLU A 257 -1.49 31.86 -5.38
N ALA A 258 -0.84 31.45 -4.29
CA ALA A 258 0.52 31.87 -3.96
C ALA A 258 1.56 31.42 -5.00
N VAL A 259 1.41 30.22 -5.57
CA VAL A 259 2.28 29.71 -6.63
C VAL A 259 2.08 30.49 -7.93
N ALA A 260 0.81 30.76 -8.31
CA ALA A 260 0.51 31.57 -9.50
C ALA A 260 1.10 32.99 -9.36
N GLU A 261 0.98 33.60 -8.18
CA GLU A 261 1.59 34.90 -7.89
C GLU A 261 3.12 34.84 -7.99
N ALA A 262 3.75 33.80 -7.45
CA ALA A 262 5.21 33.62 -7.53
C ALA A 262 5.70 33.40 -8.97
N LYS A 263 4.91 32.70 -9.79
CA LYS A 263 5.19 32.45 -11.22
C LYS A 263 4.82 33.66 -12.11
N ARG A 264 4.13 34.68 -11.58
CA ARG A 264 3.54 35.79 -12.33
C ARG A 264 2.54 35.35 -13.40
N GLU A 265 1.83 34.26 -13.16
CA GLU A 265 0.75 33.73 -14.00
C GLU A 265 -0.60 34.32 -13.57
N PRO A 266 -1.57 34.50 -14.49
CA PRO A 266 -2.89 35.01 -14.12
C PRO A 266 -3.61 34.00 -13.22
N ILE A 267 -4.12 34.47 -12.08
CA ILE A 267 -4.87 33.67 -11.12
C ILE A 267 -6.19 33.26 -11.79
N GLN A 268 -6.38 31.97 -12.08
CA GLN A 268 -7.68 31.43 -12.51
C GLN A 268 -8.64 31.47 -11.30
N LYS A 269 -9.53 32.46 -11.28
CA LYS A 269 -10.65 32.48 -10.35
C LYS A 269 -11.60 31.34 -10.74
N THR A 270 -11.56 30.24 -10.01
CA THR A 270 -12.61 29.21 -10.08
C THR A 270 -13.90 29.87 -9.57
N ALA A 271 -14.91 29.94 -10.41
CA ALA A 271 -16.25 30.40 -10.03
C ALA A 271 -16.81 29.51 -8.90
N GLU A 272 -17.46 30.14 -7.91
CA GLU A 272 -18.18 29.52 -6.79
C GLU A 272 -19.18 28.45 -7.22
#